data_af050639c508c95db46e9d2f03c2e84f
#
_entry.id   af050639c508c95db46e9d2f03c2e84f
#
_cell.length_a   1.000
_cell.length_b   1.000
_cell.length_c   1.000
_cell.angle_alpha   90.00
_cell.angle_beta   90.00
_cell.angle_gamma   90.00
#
_symmetry.space_group_name_H-M   'P 1'
#
loop_
_entity.id
_entity.type
_entity.pdbx_description
1 polymer ?
#
loop_
_entity_poly.entity_id
_entity_poly.type
_entity_poly.pdbx_seq_one_letter_code
_entity_poly.pdbx_strand_id
1 'polypeptide(L)'
;MTIASDLLQQHIQTLVADNSQWQTLIADDILWELACAPAIGHPARLSGREEVVRHATWFLGAVENFRFFDLKVYPFADPEGAVAEVKAEGLIKSTGHIYRQDYVVFLRATGGKIAFLREYFDPVRAAKALDTPILGLES
;
A
#
# COMPACT_ATOMS: atom_id res chain seq x y z
N MET A 1 -6.93 -17.07 -13.36
CA MET A 1 -6.16 -16.21 -12.44
C MET A 1 -4.69 -16.54 -12.56
N THR A 2 -3.85 -15.52 -12.37
CA THR A 2 -2.39 -15.71 -12.43
C THR A 2 -1.81 -15.73 -11.02
N ILE A 3 -0.53 -16.11 -10.88
CA ILE A 3 0.17 -16.07 -9.60
C ILE A 3 0.16 -14.64 -9.04
N ALA A 4 0.48 -13.66 -9.87
CA ALA A 4 0.53 -12.26 -9.43
C ALA A 4 -0.85 -11.73 -9.05
N SER A 5 -1.90 -12.04 -9.82
CA SER A 5 -3.24 -11.57 -9.50
C SER A 5 -3.77 -12.20 -8.20
N ASP A 6 -3.45 -13.46 -7.94
CA ASP A 6 -3.80 -14.12 -6.68
C ASP A 6 -3.06 -13.49 -5.49
N LEU A 7 -1.75 -13.24 -5.65
CA LEU A 7 -0.96 -12.59 -4.61
C LEU A 7 -1.44 -11.17 -4.32
N LEU A 8 -1.81 -10.43 -5.36
CA LEU A 8 -2.32 -9.07 -5.20
C LEU A 8 -3.64 -9.06 -4.45
N GLN A 9 -4.52 -10.00 -4.77
CA GLN A 9 -5.77 -10.16 -4.04
C GLN A 9 -5.52 -10.51 -2.58
N GLN A 10 -4.63 -11.46 -2.31
CA GLN A 10 -4.25 -11.82 -0.94
C GLN A 10 -3.57 -10.65 -0.20
N HIS A 11 -2.76 -9.87 -0.88
CA HIS A 11 -2.13 -8.67 -0.31
C HIS A 11 -3.19 -7.73 0.26
N ILE A 12 -4.20 -7.40 -0.53
CA ILE A 12 -5.28 -6.52 -0.08
C ILE A 12 -6.11 -7.17 1.03
N GLN A 13 -6.39 -8.47 0.93
CA GLN A 13 -7.22 -9.17 1.91
C GLN A 13 -6.54 -9.33 3.27
N THR A 14 -5.21 -9.44 3.31
CA THR A 14 -4.51 -9.81 4.55
C THR A 14 -3.69 -8.70 5.18
N LEU A 15 -3.29 -7.67 4.43
CA LEU A 15 -2.45 -6.59 4.96
C LEU A 15 -3.00 -6.03 6.28
N VAL A 16 -4.28 -5.75 6.32
CA VAL A 16 -4.96 -5.20 7.51
C VAL A 16 -5.60 -6.29 8.34
N ALA A 17 -6.36 -7.19 7.70
CA ALA A 17 -7.21 -8.15 8.41
C ALA A 17 -6.42 -9.26 9.09
N ASP A 18 -5.28 -9.65 8.52
CA ASP A 18 -4.42 -10.70 9.08
C ASP A 18 -2.97 -10.43 8.69
N ASN A 19 -2.35 -9.47 9.37
CA ASN A 19 -1.01 -9.01 9.03
C ASN A 19 0.06 -10.08 9.15
N SER A 20 -0.08 -11.03 10.08
CA SER A 20 0.88 -12.14 10.18
C SER A 20 0.81 -13.06 8.96
N GLN A 21 -0.37 -13.29 8.41
CA GLN A 21 -0.52 -14.02 7.15
C GLN A 21 0.07 -13.23 5.98
N TRP A 22 -0.16 -11.92 5.94
CA TRP A 22 0.42 -11.04 4.93
C TRP A 22 1.94 -11.14 4.90
N GLN A 23 2.58 -11.20 6.08
CA GLN A 23 4.03 -11.30 6.16
C GLN A 23 4.58 -12.59 5.52
N THR A 24 3.77 -13.63 5.41
CA THR A 24 4.19 -14.87 4.73
C THR A 24 4.18 -14.74 3.21
N LEU A 25 3.51 -13.71 2.67
CA LEU A 25 3.38 -13.52 1.23
C LEU A 25 4.57 -12.78 0.62
N ILE A 26 5.31 -12.02 1.42
CA ILE A 26 6.35 -11.12 0.91
C ILE A 26 7.73 -11.78 0.88
N ALA A 27 8.51 -11.45 -0.16
CA ALA A 27 9.88 -11.91 -0.28
C ALA A 27 10.79 -11.16 0.70
N ASP A 28 11.93 -11.78 1.07
CA ASP A 28 12.89 -11.14 1.98
C ASP A 28 13.48 -9.87 1.40
N ASP A 29 13.67 -9.81 0.09
CA ASP A 29 14.22 -8.68 -0.64
C ASP A 29 13.14 -7.80 -1.30
N ILE A 30 11.92 -7.83 -0.80
CA ILE A 30 10.82 -7.02 -1.33
C ILE A 30 11.21 -5.55 -1.46
N LEU A 31 10.76 -4.94 -2.55
CA LEU A 31 10.83 -3.50 -2.77
C LEU A 31 9.40 -2.95 -2.84
N TRP A 32 9.10 -1.97 -2.01
CA TRP A 32 7.79 -1.30 -2.03
C TRP A 32 8.01 0.17 -2.34
N GLU A 33 7.56 0.60 -3.51
CA GLU A 33 7.61 1.99 -3.92
C GLU A 33 6.30 2.69 -3.58
N LEU A 34 6.43 3.85 -2.96
CA LEU A 34 5.31 4.72 -2.59
C LEU A 34 5.46 5.98 -3.45
N ALA A 35 4.98 5.92 -4.68
CA ALA A 35 5.29 6.91 -5.71
C ALA A 35 4.93 8.35 -5.33
N CYS A 36 3.83 8.54 -4.60
CA CYS A 36 3.35 9.88 -4.22
C CYS A 36 3.75 10.31 -2.81
N ALA A 37 4.42 9.44 -2.05
CA ALA A 37 4.76 9.70 -0.65
C ALA A 37 5.70 10.90 -0.44
N PRO A 38 6.68 11.18 -1.34
CA PRO A 38 7.53 12.36 -1.16
C PRO A 38 6.76 13.67 -1.12
N ALA A 39 5.61 13.77 -1.76
CA ALA A 39 4.79 14.98 -1.74
C ALA A 39 4.32 15.34 -0.32
N ILE A 40 4.25 14.38 0.58
CA ILE A 40 3.85 14.59 1.98
C ILE A 40 4.99 14.28 2.97
N GLY A 41 6.23 14.29 2.48
CA GLY A 41 7.42 14.19 3.34
C GLY A 41 7.80 12.78 3.77
N HIS A 42 7.30 11.75 3.11
CA HIS A 42 7.64 10.36 3.40
C HIS A 42 8.56 9.78 2.33
N PRO A 43 9.32 8.70 2.65
CA PRO A 43 10.19 8.07 1.67
C PRO A 43 9.41 7.50 0.47
N ALA A 44 10.02 7.58 -0.72
CA ALA A 44 9.45 7.02 -1.93
C ALA A 44 9.62 5.50 -2.02
N ARG A 45 10.49 4.91 -1.21
CA ARG A 45 10.91 3.52 -1.38
C ARG A 45 11.23 2.88 -0.04
N LEU A 46 10.74 1.65 0.13
CA LEU A 46 11.03 0.81 1.28
C LEU A 46 11.70 -0.47 0.75
N SER A 47 12.87 -0.80 1.25
CA SER A 47 13.68 -1.92 0.76
C SER A 47 13.84 -2.99 1.83
N GLY A 48 13.48 -4.22 1.49
CA GLY A 48 13.63 -5.37 2.37
C GLY A 48 12.47 -5.58 3.32
N ARG A 49 12.31 -6.83 3.74
CA ARG A 49 11.22 -7.27 4.61
C ARG A 49 11.10 -6.45 5.89
N GLU A 50 12.23 -6.22 6.57
CA GLU A 50 12.21 -5.53 7.86
C GLU A 50 11.65 -4.11 7.75
N GLU A 51 12.13 -3.37 6.76
CA GLU A 51 11.69 -1.99 6.52
C GLU A 51 10.23 -1.93 6.10
N VAL A 52 9.82 -2.85 5.23
CA VAL A 52 8.45 -2.94 4.72
C VAL A 52 7.47 -3.29 5.85
N VAL A 53 7.81 -4.27 6.68
CA VAL A 53 6.97 -4.68 7.82
C VAL A 53 6.87 -3.55 8.84
N ARG A 54 7.97 -2.85 9.09
CA ARG A 54 7.99 -1.70 10.03
C ARG A 54 7.04 -0.61 9.55
N HIS A 55 7.07 -0.28 8.25
CA HIS A 55 6.17 0.73 7.68
C HIS A 55 4.71 0.31 7.80
N ALA A 56 4.40 -0.93 7.45
CA ALA A 56 3.02 -1.44 7.55
C ALA A 56 2.52 -1.40 8.99
N THR A 57 3.35 -1.82 9.94
CA THR A 57 3.02 -1.80 11.36
C THR A 57 2.75 -0.38 11.85
N TRP A 58 3.60 0.57 11.45
CA TRP A 58 3.41 1.98 11.79
C TRP A 58 2.07 2.49 11.27
N PHE A 59 1.78 2.26 9.99
CA PHE A 59 0.56 2.74 9.35
C PHE A 59 -0.68 2.16 10.02
N LEU A 60 -0.70 0.85 10.27
CA LEU A 60 -1.84 0.19 10.91
C LEU A 60 -2.04 0.65 12.35
N GLY A 61 -0.96 1.07 13.01
CA GLY A 61 -1.04 1.66 14.34
C GLY A 61 -1.54 3.09 14.34
N ALA A 62 -1.34 3.82 13.25
CA ALA A 62 -1.71 5.23 13.12
C ALA A 62 -3.15 5.45 12.62
N VAL A 63 -3.74 4.44 11.99
CA VAL A 63 -5.06 4.53 11.37
C VAL A 63 -6.00 3.51 12.00
N GLU A 64 -7.11 3.99 12.57
CA GLU A 64 -8.11 3.16 13.20
C GLU A 64 -9.13 2.69 12.18
N ASN A 65 -9.54 1.41 12.25
CA ASN A 65 -10.55 0.83 11.35
C ASN A 65 -10.22 0.98 9.88
N PHE A 66 -8.93 0.89 9.54
CA PHE A 66 -8.53 0.95 8.14
C PHE A 66 -9.02 -0.30 7.42
N ARG A 67 -9.70 -0.10 6.29
CA ARG A 67 -10.26 -1.20 5.50
C ARG A 67 -10.23 -0.88 4.03
N PHE A 68 -10.04 -1.92 3.23
CA PHE A 68 -10.12 -1.85 1.77
C PHE A 68 -11.49 -2.30 1.29
N PHE A 69 -11.93 -1.73 0.17
CA PHE A 69 -13.18 -2.11 -0.49
C PHE A 69 -13.11 -1.77 -1.98
N ASP A 70 -14.06 -2.30 -2.76
CA ASP A 70 -14.13 -2.11 -4.22
C ASP A 70 -12.85 -2.51 -4.94
N LEU A 71 -12.33 -3.69 -4.63
CA LEU A 71 -11.11 -4.22 -5.23
C LEU A 71 -11.37 -4.70 -6.66
N LYS A 72 -10.54 -4.25 -7.60
CA LYS A 72 -10.51 -4.73 -8.99
C LYS A 72 -9.07 -5.10 -9.32
N VAL A 73 -8.85 -6.34 -9.76
CA VAL A 73 -7.52 -6.85 -10.08
C VAL A 73 -7.44 -7.17 -11.57
N TYR A 74 -6.38 -6.68 -12.21
CA TYR A 74 -6.13 -6.86 -13.64
C TYR A 74 -4.79 -7.57 -13.81
N PRO A 75 -4.79 -8.85 -14.25
CA PRO A 75 -3.53 -9.54 -14.51
C PRO A 75 -2.87 -8.99 -15.78
N PHE A 76 -1.53 -8.99 -15.79
CA PHE A 76 -0.77 -8.68 -17.01
C PHE A 76 -0.70 -9.91 -17.92
N ALA A 77 -0.24 -9.71 -19.14
CA ALA A 77 0.11 -10.82 -20.03
C ALA A 77 1.19 -11.69 -19.40
N ASP A 78 2.16 -11.09 -18.70
CA ASP A 78 3.12 -11.80 -17.86
C ASP A 78 2.42 -12.25 -16.57
N PRO A 79 2.32 -13.58 -16.29
CA PRO A 79 1.61 -14.06 -15.12
C PRO A 79 2.24 -13.67 -13.79
N GLU A 80 3.46 -13.13 -13.79
CA GLU A 80 4.13 -12.65 -12.58
C GLU A 80 3.89 -11.16 -12.32
N GLY A 81 3.04 -10.51 -13.09
CA GLY A 81 2.67 -9.11 -12.89
C GLY A 81 1.16 -8.89 -12.87
N ALA A 82 0.71 -7.94 -12.08
CA ALA A 82 -0.69 -7.53 -12.01
C ALA A 82 -0.81 -6.12 -11.46
N VAL A 83 -1.97 -5.49 -11.67
CA VAL A 83 -2.30 -4.19 -11.09
C VAL A 83 -3.69 -4.26 -10.48
N ALA A 84 -3.91 -3.52 -9.40
CA ALA A 84 -5.21 -3.42 -8.76
C ALA A 84 -5.61 -1.96 -8.57
N GLU A 85 -6.91 -1.74 -8.62
CA GLU A 85 -7.54 -0.52 -8.13
C GLU A 85 -8.33 -0.89 -6.89
N VAL A 86 -8.20 -0.11 -5.83
CA VAL A 86 -8.87 -0.40 -4.57
C VAL A 86 -9.11 0.89 -3.80
N LYS A 87 -10.23 0.95 -3.09
CA LYS A 87 -10.55 2.06 -2.20
C LYS A 87 -10.26 1.67 -0.76
N ALA A 88 -10.01 2.68 0.06
CA ALA A 88 -9.77 2.47 1.49
C ALA A 88 -10.35 3.60 2.31
N GLU A 89 -10.64 3.31 3.57
CA GLU A 89 -11.12 4.30 4.53
C GLU A 89 -10.66 3.92 5.93
N GLY A 90 -10.36 4.94 6.73
CA GLY A 90 -9.99 4.76 8.13
C GLY A 90 -9.96 6.10 8.84
N LEU A 91 -9.68 6.07 10.14
CA LEU A 91 -9.59 7.26 10.98
C LEU A 91 -8.14 7.50 11.39
N ILE A 92 -7.60 8.67 11.09
CA ILE A 92 -6.26 9.04 11.53
C ILE A 92 -6.34 9.40 13.01
N LYS A 93 -5.68 8.63 13.85
CA LYS A 93 -5.75 8.78 15.31
C LYS A 93 -5.21 10.13 15.77
N SER A 94 -4.13 10.62 15.15
CA SER A 94 -3.48 11.85 15.59
C SER A 94 -4.28 13.13 15.28
N THR A 95 -5.11 13.10 14.24
CA THR A 95 -5.88 14.27 13.80
C THR A 95 -7.37 14.13 14.02
N GLY A 96 -7.88 12.92 14.11
CA GLY A 96 -9.32 12.65 14.17
C GLY A 96 -10.02 12.77 12.83
N HIS A 97 -9.27 12.93 11.73
CA HIS A 97 -9.84 13.06 10.39
C HIS A 97 -10.10 11.70 9.75
N ILE A 98 -11.14 11.62 8.95
CA ILE A 98 -11.42 10.45 8.12
C ILE A 98 -10.48 10.49 6.92
N TYR A 99 -9.76 9.38 6.70
CA TYR A 99 -8.88 9.19 5.57
C TYR A 99 -9.59 8.31 4.55
N ARG A 100 -9.96 8.89 3.42
CA ARG A 100 -10.51 8.16 2.28
C ARG A 100 -9.49 8.19 1.16
N GLN A 101 -9.25 7.05 0.53
CA GLN A 101 -8.20 6.97 -0.48
C GLN A 101 -8.59 6.06 -1.62
N ASP A 102 -8.08 6.40 -2.80
CA ASP A 102 -8.09 5.53 -3.97
C ASP A 102 -6.65 5.13 -4.23
N TYR A 103 -6.39 3.82 -4.26
CA TYR A 103 -5.07 3.28 -4.52
C TYR A 103 -5.01 2.58 -5.86
N VAL A 104 -3.87 2.70 -6.54
CA VAL A 104 -3.47 1.84 -7.64
C VAL A 104 -2.20 1.14 -7.22
N VAL A 105 -2.21 -0.19 -7.23
CA VAL A 105 -1.11 -1.01 -6.73
C VAL A 105 -0.63 -1.95 -7.82
N PHE A 106 0.62 -1.79 -8.24
CA PHE A 106 1.31 -2.72 -9.12
C PHE A 106 2.05 -3.75 -8.28
N LEU A 107 2.01 -5.00 -8.71
CA LEU A 107 2.68 -6.10 -8.02
C LEU A 107 3.47 -6.94 -9.01
N ARG A 108 4.68 -7.34 -8.61
CA ARG A 108 5.44 -8.39 -9.29
C ARG A 108 5.77 -9.50 -8.31
N ALA A 109 5.65 -10.72 -8.81
CA ALA A 109 5.94 -11.93 -8.03
C ALA A 109 7.25 -12.54 -8.50
N THR A 110 7.96 -13.17 -7.57
CA THR A 110 9.12 -14.00 -7.87
C THR A 110 9.10 -15.18 -6.90
N GLY A 111 9.20 -16.39 -7.45
CA GLY A 111 9.22 -17.61 -6.62
C GLY A 111 7.98 -17.77 -5.74
N GLY A 112 6.82 -17.30 -6.22
CA GLY A 112 5.57 -17.40 -5.47
C GLY A 112 5.41 -16.39 -4.35
N LYS A 113 6.30 -15.38 -4.27
CA LYS A 113 6.27 -14.34 -3.25
C LYS A 113 6.13 -12.96 -3.90
N ILE A 114 5.64 -12.00 -3.11
CA ILE A 114 5.57 -10.60 -3.54
C ILE A 114 6.98 -10.03 -3.48
N ALA A 115 7.57 -9.76 -4.64
CA ALA A 115 8.92 -9.20 -4.74
C ALA A 115 8.90 -7.68 -4.93
N PHE A 116 7.82 -7.14 -5.49
CA PHE A 116 7.74 -5.73 -5.81
C PHE A 116 6.30 -5.25 -5.66
N LEU A 117 6.14 -4.08 -5.04
CA LEU A 117 4.89 -3.33 -4.98
C LEU A 117 5.19 -1.88 -5.39
N ARG A 118 4.31 -1.29 -6.19
CA ARG A 118 4.32 0.16 -6.45
C ARG A 118 2.92 0.68 -6.22
N GLU A 119 2.79 1.64 -5.32
CA GLU A 119 1.53 2.17 -4.88
C GLU A 119 1.40 3.65 -5.26
N TYR A 120 0.30 3.99 -5.89
CA TYR A 120 -0.10 5.37 -6.15
C TYR A 120 -1.32 5.69 -5.29
N PHE A 121 -1.32 6.86 -4.69
CA PHE A 121 -2.46 7.35 -3.93
C PHE A 121 -2.57 8.87 -4.12
N ASP A 122 -3.72 9.43 -3.74
CA ASP A 122 -3.95 10.86 -3.84
C ASP A 122 -3.25 11.56 -2.68
N PRO A 123 -2.16 12.30 -2.94
CA PRO A 123 -1.41 12.96 -1.87
C PRO A 123 -2.18 14.11 -1.23
N VAL A 124 -3.14 14.71 -1.93
CA VAL A 124 -3.98 15.78 -1.35
C VAL A 124 -4.89 15.22 -0.26
N ARG A 125 -5.51 14.07 -0.51
CA ARG A 125 -6.34 13.40 0.50
C ARG A 125 -5.52 12.99 1.71
N ALA A 126 -4.32 12.46 1.48
CA ALA A 126 -3.42 12.08 2.57
C ALA A 126 -2.98 13.30 3.38
N ALA A 127 -2.62 14.39 2.72
CA ALA A 127 -2.19 15.62 3.39
C ALA A 127 -3.31 16.20 4.25
N LYS A 128 -4.54 16.22 3.74
CA LYS A 128 -5.69 16.72 4.50
C LYS A 128 -5.98 15.88 5.73
N ALA A 129 -5.95 14.57 5.59
CA ALA A 129 -6.24 13.66 6.70
C ALA A 129 -5.17 13.75 7.79
N LEU A 130 -3.90 13.93 7.40
CA LEU A 130 -2.75 14.00 8.32
C LEU A 130 -2.45 15.40 8.82
N ASP A 131 -3.15 16.44 8.35
CA ASP A 131 -2.85 17.85 8.64
C ASP A 131 -1.39 18.18 8.34
N THR A 132 -0.90 17.74 7.19
CA THR A 132 0.48 17.97 6.76
C THR A 132 0.50 18.76 5.45
N PRO A 133 1.53 19.61 5.23
CA PRO A 133 1.63 20.34 3.97
C PRO A 133 2.02 19.42 2.81
N ILE A 134 1.67 19.84 1.60
CA ILE A 134 2.15 19.19 0.37
C ILE A 134 3.41 19.94 -0.05
N LEU A 135 4.53 19.21 -0.09
CA LEU A 135 5.82 19.79 -0.43
C LEU A 135 5.84 20.25 -1.89
N GLY A 136 6.40 21.45 -2.11
CA GLY A 136 6.51 22.05 -3.43
C GLY A 136 5.32 22.93 -3.83
N LEU A 137 4.27 23.00 -3.01
CA LEU A 137 3.14 23.89 -3.25
C LEU A 137 3.24 25.21 -2.46
N GLU A 138 4.16 25.30 -1.53
CA GLU A 138 4.41 26.54 -0.82
C GLU A 138 5.10 27.55 -1.74
N SER A 139 4.59 28.72 -1.82
CA SER A 139 5.17 29.82 -2.61
C SER A 139 6.05 30.71 -1.76
#